data_769624ce1370c1c949a3b48dd1a927d6
#
_entry.id   769624ce1370c1c949a3b48dd1a927d6
#
_cell.length_a   1.000
_cell.length_b   1.000
_cell.length_c   1.000
_cell.angle_alpha   90.00
_cell.angle_beta   90.00
_cell.angle_gamma   90.00
#
_symmetry.space_group_name_H-M   'P 1'
#
loop_
_entity.id
_entity.type
_entity.pdbx_description
1 polymer ?
#
loop_
_entity_poly.entity_id
_entity_poly.type
_entity_poly.pdbx_seq_one_letter_code
_entity_poly.pdbx_strand_id
1 'polypeptide(L)'
;MHPSQEIFCEKSTRLRGKTIVMGITGSIAATECFGTIRELIRHGADVYPVLTDAASKLVTADSLEFASGHRPVTELTGRTEHIDMVGSSLSADLFLIYPATANTISKIACGIDDTTVTSMATVALGAGIPVAIAPAMHESMYRNPAVVENMDRLRSWGVDFIGPRTDGVRAKVASRDEVVAWTFRMLSNNYLSGKRLLVIGGRSEEPIDSMRIITNRSTGMMAVALATRAFERGADVELWMGGCSVDLPDYIPTRRFATVSDLISMIDKVDHDIVLVPAALADFTPHEFTEGKISSDSGFELGLDPVPKVLPLIRSRCDTVIGFKAESGLSRDDLVARARSRLEKYGLAAVVANDIDVVGMKSSSAILVTPDSYKDISGSKAEVSDAILDFCVKGA
;
A
#
# COMPACT_ATOMS: atom_id res chain seq x y z
N MET A 1 -30.52 9.65 -10.33
CA MET A 1 -29.21 9.76 -9.64
C MET A 1 -28.16 9.33 -10.64
N HIS A 2 -27.05 10.04 -10.74
CA HIS A 2 -25.98 9.65 -11.69
C HIS A 2 -25.27 8.39 -11.18
N PRO A 3 -24.82 7.43 -12.05
CA PRO A 3 -24.18 6.18 -11.62
C PRO A 3 -22.89 6.34 -10.79
N SER A 4 -22.23 7.50 -10.86
CA SER A 4 -21.09 7.81 -9.98
C SER A 4 -21.53 8.02 -8.52
N GLN A 5 -22.75 8.53 -8.30
CA GLN A 5 -23.28 8.75 -6.95
C GLN A 5 -23.72 7.45 -6.27
N GLU A 6 -24.08 6.42 -7.05
CA GLU A 6 -24.43 5.09 -6.49
C GLU A 6 -23.25 4.38 -5.84
N ILE A 7 -22.04 4.64 -6.33
CA ILE A 7 -20.79 4.05 -5.82
C ILE A 7 -20.05 4.97 -4.81
N PHE A 8 -20.58 6.16 -4.55
CA PHE A 8 -19.94 7.13 -3.65
C PHE A 8 -19.84 6.57 -2.23
N CYS A 9 -18.62 6.51 -1.68
CA CYS A 9 -18.34 5.93 -0.37
C CYS A 9 -18.67 4.43 -0.22
N GLU A 10 -18.81 3.66 -1.31
CA GLU A 10 -19.13 2.23 -1.27
C GLU A 10 -18.06 1.41 -0.51
N LYS A 11 -16.79 1.78 -0.62
CA LYS A 11 -15.67 1.10 0.04
C LYS A 11 -15.20 1.77 1.32
N SER A 12 -15.16 3.09 1.35
CA SER A 12 -14.80 3.87 2.54
C SER A 12 -15.17 5.34 2.39
N THR A 13 -15.11 6.09 3.49
CA THR A 13 -15.34 7.55 3.52
C THR A 13 -14.04 8.35 3.61
N ARG A 14 -12.89 7.75 3.37
CA ARG A 14 -11.56 8.33 3.65
C ARG A 14 -11.22 9.54 2.79
N LEU A 15 -11.76 9.62 1.58
CA LEU A 15 -11.60 10.77 0.67
C LEU A 15 -12.87 11.65 0.64
N ARG A 16 -13.80 11.46 1.59
CA ARG A 16 -15.02 12.26 1.64
C ARG A 16 -14.69 13.74 1.86
N GLY A 17 -15.22 14.57 0.98
CA GLY A 17 -14.95 16.01 0.97
C GLY A 17 -13.60 16.39 0.35
N LYS A 18 -12.92 15.44 -0.29
CA LYS A 18 -11.70 15.68 -1.05
C LYS A 18 -12.01 15.85 -2.54
N THR A 19 -11.53 16.93 -3.11
CA THR A 19 -11.64 17.27 -4.53
C THR A 19 -10.33 16.95 -5.24
N ILE A 20 -10.39 16.10 -6.27
CA ILE A 20 -9.23 15.69 -7.08
C ILE A 20 -9.46 16.15 -8.52
N VAL A 21 -8.58 16.97 -9.04
CA VAL A 21 -8.53 17.27 -10.47
C VAL A 21 -7.59 16.26 -11.12
N MET A 22 -8.09 15.48 -12.08
CA MET A 22 -7.29 14.45 -12.78
C MET A 22 -6.95 14.89 -14.20
N GLY A 23 -5.67 15.25 -14.42
CA GLY A 23 -5.11 15.56 -15.73
C GLY A 23 -4.77 14.29 -16.50
N ILE A 24 -5.36 14.10 -17.68
CA ILE A 24 -5.20 12.89 -18.51
C ILE A 24 -4.47 13.27 -19.79
N THR A 25 -3.34 12.61 -20.07
CA THR A 25 -2.51 12.91 -21.23
C THR A 25 -2.47 11.78 -22.27
N GLY A 26 -1.90 12.03 -23.44
CA GLY A 26 -1.97 11.16 -24.62
C GLY A 26 -1.11 9.88 -24.53
N SER A 27 -1.29 9.08 -23.49
CA SER A 27 -0.73 7.74 -23.37
C SER A 27 -1.84 6.70 -23.46
N ILE A 28 -1.56 5.52 -24.01
CA ILE A 28 -2.54 4.40 -24.07
C ILE A 28 -3.05 4.02 -22.67
N ALA A 29 -2.27 4.28 -21.63
CA ALA A 29 -2.69 4.08 -20.26
C ALA A 29 -3.85 5.00 -19.82
N ALA A 30 -4.26 5.98 -20.63
CA ALA A 30 -5.47 6.78 -20.39
C ALA A 30 -6.74 5.90 -20.27
N THR A 31 -6.74 4.70 -20.87
CA THR A 31 -7.84 3.72 -20.76
C THR A 31 -8.05 3.24 -19.32
N GLU A 32 -7.06 3.32 -18.45
CA GLU A 32 -7.15 2.96 -17.04
C GLU A 32 -7.85 4.04 -16.18
N CYS A 33 -7.95 5.26 -16.68
CA CYS A 33 -8.50 6.40 -15.93
C CYS A 33 -9.96 6.19 -15.53
N PHE A 34 -10.76 5.58 -16.40
CA PHE A 34 -12.16 5.27 -16.12
C PHE A 34 -12.30 4.48 -14.79
N GLY A 35 -11.52 3.39 -14.67
CA GLY A 35 -11.54 2.56 -13.48
C GLY A 35 -10.96 3.25 -12.24
N THR A 36 -9.91 4.05 -12.43
CA THR A 36 -9.26 4.79 -11.34
C THR A 36 -10.17 5.89 -10.78
N ILE A 37 -10.83 6.65 -11.62
CA ILE A 37 -11.83 7.66 -11.21
C ILE A 37 -12.91 7.00 -10.36
N ARG A 38 -13.51 5.91 -10.84
CA ARG A 38 -14.56 5.20 -10.10
C ARG A 38 -14.06 4.64 -8.77
N GLU A 39 -12.81 4.18 -8.73
CA GLU A 39 -12.22 3.68 -7.48
C GLU A 39 -12.04 4.80 -6.44
N LEU A 40 -11.55 5.97 -6.84
CA LEU A 40 -11.44 7.14 -5.96
C LEU A 40 -12.82 7.59 -5.42
N ILE A 41 -13.86 7.55 -6.27
CA ILE A 41 -15.24 7.88 -5.88
C ILE A 41 -15.79 6.85 -4.87
N ARG A 42 -15.46 5.56 -5.00
CA ARG A 42 -15.82 4.54 -4.00
C ARG A 42 -15.22 4.81 -2.63
N HIS A 43 -14.17 5.58 -2.59
CA HIS A 43 -13.55 6.04 -1.35
C HIS A 43 -13.99 7.45 -0.92
N GLY A 44 -14.94 8.07 -1.65
CA GLY A 44 -15.59 9.32 -1.29
C GLY A 44 -14.97 10.58 -1.91
N ALA A 45 -14.03 10.45 -2.87
CA ALA A 45 -13.50 11.60 -3.58
C ALA A 45 -14.52 12.18 -4.56
N ASP A 46 -14.43 13.49 -4.80
CA ASP A 46 -15.03 14.17 -5.94
C ASP A 46 -13.95 14.38 -7.01
N VAL A 47 -14.14 13.81 -8.22
CA VAL A 47 -13.08 13.73 -9.23
C VAL A 47 -13.48 14.47 -10.51
N TYR A 48 -12.67 15.44 -10.91
CA TYR A 48 -12.86 16.28 -12.09
C TYR A 48 -11.84 15.93 -13.17
N PRO A 49 -12.22 15.27 -14.27
CA PRO A 49 -11.31 14.93 -15.35
C PRO A 49 -10.96 16.14 -16.23
N VAL A 50 -9.70 16.19 -16.67
CA VAL A 50 -9.17 17.18 -17.62
C VAL A 50 -8.35 16.46 -18.69
N LEU A 51 -8.67 16.68 -19.97
CA LEU A 51 -8.01 15.97 -21.06
C LEU A 51 -7.19 16.91 -21.93
N THR A 52 -6.02 16.42 -22.31
CA THR A 52 -5.33 17.03 -23.49
C THR A 52 -5.98 16.55 -24.80
N ASP A 53 -5.81 17.29 -25.90
CA ASP A 53 -6.27 16.87 -27.23
C ASP A 53 -5.76 15.47 -27.63
N ALA A 54 -4.54 15.13 -27.21
CA ALA A 54 -3.98 13.80 -27.45
C ALA A 54 -4.72 12.71 -26.65
N ALA A 55 -5.15 12.99 -25.43
CA ALA A 55 -5.93 12.06 -24.61
C ALA A 55 -7.33 11.85 -25.15
N SER A 56 -7.97 12.89 -25.70
CA SER A 56 -9.33 12.82 -26.28
C SER A 56 -9.42 11.89 -27.49
N LYS A 57 -8.28 11.53 -28.11
CA LYS A 57 -8.21 10.53 -29.18
C LYS A 57 -8.18 9.09 -28.67
N LEU A 58 -7.93 8.88 -27.38
CA LEU A 58 -7.80 7.56 -26.74
C LEU A 58 -9.00 7.22 -25.85
N VAL A 59 -9.53 8.22 -25.15
CA VAL A 59 -10.72 8.09 -24.30
C VAL A 59 -11.68 9.24 -24.59
N THR A 60 -12.99 8.95 -24.55
CA THR A 60 -13.99 9.97 -24.86
C THR A 60 -14.37 10.77 -23.63
N ALA A 61 -14.75 12.04 -23.83
CA ALA A 61 -15.30 12.87 -22.74
C ALA A 61 -16.53 12.22 -22.11
N ASP A 62 -17.42 11.63 -22.90
CA ASP A 62 -18.63 10.97 -22.41
C ASP A 62 -18.33 9.78 -21.48
N SER A 63 -17.28 9.01 -21.79
CA SER A 63 -16.89 7.89 -20.90
C SER A 63 -16.39 8.38 -19.54
N LEU A 64 -15.65 9.47 -19.50
CA LEU A 64 -15.14 10.05 -18.27
C LEU A 64 -16.20 10.83 -17.49
N GLU A 65 -17.15 11.47 -18.19
CA GLU A 65 -18.33 12.05 -17.57
C GLU A 65 -19.16 10.98 -16.87
N PHE A 66 -19.39 9.83 -17.54
CA PHE A 66 -20.04 8.69 -16.89
C PHE A 66 -19.27 8.17 -15.67
N ALA A 67 -17.95 8.14 -15.74
CA ALA A 67 -17.13 7.65 -14.61
C ALA A 67 -17.19 8.59 -13.41
N SER A 68 -17.09 9.90 -13.64
CA SER A 68 -16.92 10.91 -12.59
C SER A 68 -18.25 11.57 -12.16
N GLY A 69 -19.22 11.71 -13.07
CA GLY A 69 -20.39 12.54 -12.89
C GLY A 69 -20.16 14.02 -13.26
N HIS A 70 -18.96 14.36 -13.70
CA HIS A 70 -18.58 15.71 -14.13
C HIS A 70 -18.16 15.69 -15.59
N ARG A 71 -18.62 16.72 -16.34
CA ARG A 71 -18.15 16.91 -17.71
C ARG A 71 -16.67 17.24 -17.73
N PRO A 72 -15.84 16.47 -18.46
CA PRO A 72 -14.42 16.72 -18.53
C PRO A 72 -14.09 18.05 -19.19
N VAL A 73 -13.03 18.72 -18.73
CA VAL A 73 -12.46 19.88 -19.42
C VAL A 73 -11.59 19.39 -20.57
N THR A 74 -11.97 19.71 -21.79
CA THR A 74 -11.24 19.36 -23.03
C THR A 74 -10.57 20.54 -23.70
N GLU A 75 -10.99 21.76 -23.37
CA GLU A 75 -10.44 23.02 -23.88
C GLU A 75 -10.55 24.10 -22.79
N LEU A 76 -9.68 25.09 -22.85
CA LEU A 76 -9.78 26.28 -22.01
C LEU A 76 -10.58 27.35 -22.73
N THR A 77 -11.57 27.87 -22.04
CA THR A 77 -12.49 28.88 -22.58
C THR A 77 -12.41 30.18 -21.80
N GLY A 78 -13.23 31.15 -22.13
CA GLY A 78 -13.36 32.39 -21.36
C GLY A 78 -13.94 32.21 -19.94
N ARG A 79 -14.23 30.95 -19.52
CA ARG A 79 -14.63 30.62 -18.15
C ARG A 79 -13.45 30.42 -17.21
N THR A 80 -12.21 30.46 -17.73
CA THR A 80 -10.98 30.33 -16.93
C THR A 80 -10.93 29.05 -16.08
N GLU A 81 -11.32 27.90 -16.65
CA GLU A 81 -11.45 26.60 -15.99
C GLU A 81 -10.21 26.22 -15.18
N HIS A 82 -9.03 26.56 -15.68
CA HIS A 82 -7.75 26.30 -15.00
C HIS A 82 -7.59 27.09 -13.70
N ILE A 83 -8.17 28.31 -13.60
CA ILE A 83 -8.15 29.10 -12.37
C ILE A 83 -9.22 28.59 -11.41
N ASP A 84 -10.40 28.29 -11.93
CA ASP A 84 -11.52 27.86 -11.11
C ASP A 84 -11.29 26.50 -10.45
N MET A 85 -10.68 25.54 -11.17
CA MET A 85 -10.49 24.17 -10.68
C MET A 85 -9.31 24.01 -9.72
N VAL A 86 -8.19 24.65 -10.02
CA VAL A 86 -6.94 24.47 -9.25
C VAL A 86 -6.37 25.76 -8.68
N GLY A 87 -7.12 26.84 -8.70
CA GLY A 87 -6.67 28.15 -8.19
C GLY A 87 -7.50 28.63 -7.01
N SER A 88 -8.72 29.12 -7.26
CA SER A 88 -9.45 29.90 -6.26
C SER A 88 -10.86 29.42 -5.94
N SER A 89 -11.62 28.87 -6.89
CA SER A 89 -13.06 28.62 -6.69
C SER A 89 -13.36 27.19 -6.21
N LEU A 90 -12.80 26.16 -6.85
CA LEU A 90 -13.02 24.76 -6.47
C LEU A 90 -12.03 24.31 -5.38
N SER A 91 -10.87 24.93 -5.32
CA SER A 91 -9.79 24.61 -4.35
C SER A 91 -9.50 23.11 -4.29
N ALA A 92 -9.04 22.54 -5.41
CA ALA A 92 -8.67 21.12 -5.44
C ALA A 92 -7.70 20.77 -4.30
N ASP A 93 -7.92 19.64 -3.62
CA ASP A 93 -7.01 19.11 -2.62
C ASP A 93 -5.78 18.45 -3.28
N LEU A 94 -5.92 18.01 -4.55
CA LEU A 94 -4.86 17.34 -5.31
C LEU A 94 -5.06 17.56 -6.81
N PHE A 95 -3.97 17.90 -7.51
CA PHE A 95 -3.88 17.79 -8.97
C PHE A 95 -3.09 16.53 -9.33
N LEU A 96 -3.78 15.51 -9.81
CA LEU A 96 -3.23 14.20 -10.18
C LEU A 96 -3.10 14.09 -11.70
N ILE A 97 -1.89 14.02 -12.24
CA ILE A 97 -1.66 13.81 -13.68
C ILE A 97 -1.43 12.33 -13.92
N TYR A 98 -2.46 11.64 -14.39
CA TYR A 98 -2.47 10.22 -14.64
C TYR A 98 -3.28 9.87 -15.90
N PRO A 99 -2.63 9.23 -16.92
CA PRO A 99 -1.18 9.04 -17.08
C PRO A 99 -0.48 10.32 -17.57
N ALA A 100 0.81 10.46 -17.27
CA ALA A 100 1.63 11.58 -17.73
C ALA A 100 2.67 11.15 -18.78
N THR A 101 2.61 11.73 -19.98
CA THR A 101 3.62 11.51 -21.03
C THR A 101 4.90 12.30 -20.76
N ALA A 102 6.03 11.85 -21.33
CA ALA A 102 7.29 12.60 -21.29
C ALA A 102 7.14 14.04 -21.79
N ASN A 103 6.33 14.25 -22.83
CA ASN A 103 6.04 15.58 -23.37
C ASN A 103 5.41 16.50 -22.30
N THR A 104 4.37 16.01 -21.61
CA THR A 104 3.68 16.78 -20.57
C THR A 104 4.59 17.08 -19.39
N ILE A 105 5.34 16.07 -18.89
CA ILE A 105 6.31 16.24 -17.80
C ILE A 105 7.35 17.31 -18.15
N SER A 106 7.94 17.22 -19.34
CA SER A 106 8.96 18.16 -19.80
C SER A 106 8.40 19.58 -19.99
N LYS A 107 7.18 19.71 -20.51
CA LYS A 107 6.51 21.01 -20.64
C LYS A 107 6.29 21.69 -19.30
N ILE A 108 5.73 20.96 -18.32
CA ILE A 108 5.50 21.47 -16.97
C ILE A 108 6.84 21.93 -16.35
N ALA A 109 7.88 21.11 -16.43
CA ALA A 109 9.21 21.43 -15.90
C ALA A 109 9.86 22.66 -16.55
N CYS A 110 9.49 22.96 -17.79
CA CYS A 110 9.98 24.13 -18.54
C CYS A 110 9.03 25.35 -18.53
N GLY A 111 7.90 25.25 -17.82
CA GLY A 111 6.89 26.31 -17.75
C GLY A 111 6.15 26.54 -19.07
N ILE A 112 6.03 25.50 -19.93
CA ILE A 112 5.28 25.56 -21.17
C ILE A 112 3.83 25.25 -20.92
N ASP A 113 2.98 26.20 -21.19
CA ASP A 113 1.56 26.23 -20.86
C ASP A 113 0.72 26.31 -22.15
N ASP A 114 0.65 25.19 -22.88
CA ASP A 114 0.01 25.10 -24.20
C ASP A 114 -1.07 24.01 -24.31
N THR A 115 -1.43 23.37 -23.18
CA THR A 115 -2.53 22.39 -23.11
C THR A 115 -3.35 22.61 -21.84
N THR A 116 -4.58 22.08 -21.83
CA THR A 116 -5.44 22.09 -20.63
C THR A 116 -4.73 21.62 -19.36
N VAL A 117 -3.98 20.51 -19.47
CA VAL A 117 -3.26 19.90 -18.33
C VAL A 117 -2.03 20.73 -17.92
N THR A 118 -1.27 21.28 -18.87
CA THR A 118 -0.10 22.11 -18.53
C THR A 118 -0.51 23.46 -17.95
N SER A 119 -1.61 24.07 -18.42
CA SER A 119 -2.15 25.29 -17.83
C SER A 119 -2.62 25.05 -16.39
N MET A 120 -3.32 23.93 -16.14
CA MET A 120 -3.70 23.58 -14.78
C MET A 120 -2.49 23.30 -13.89
N ALA A 121 -1.45 22.66 -14.41
CA ALA A 121 -0.22 22.41 -13.64
C ALA A 121 0.46 23.74 -13.24
N THR A 122 0.51 24.70 -14.16
CA THR A 122 1.08 26.04 -13.91
C THR A 122 0.34 26.73 -12.76
N VAL A 123 -0.99 26.70 -12.78
CA VAL A 123 -1.82 27.31 -11.71
C VAL A 123 -1.69 26.53 -10.40
N ALA A 124 -1.77 25.19 -10.44
CA ALA A 124 -1.69 24.37 -9.25
C ALA A 124 -0.36 24.56 -8.50
N LEU A 125 0.76 24.55 -9.23
CA LEU A 125 2.09 24.79 -8.66
C LEU A 125 2.21 26.21 -8.09
N GLY A 126 1.68 27.22 -8.79
CA GLY A 126 1.68 28.60 -8.32
C GLY A 126 0.77 28.84 -7.10
N ALA A 127 -0.31 28.08 -6.98
CA ALA A 127 -1.25 28.17 -5.86
C ALA A 127 -0.85 27.28 -4.66
N GLY A 128 0.21 26.47 -4.79
CA GLY A 128 0.65 25.55 -3.72
C GLY A 128 -0.27 24.34 -3.53
N ILE A 129 -1.08 23.98 -4.54
CA ILE A 129 -1.88 22.76 -4.52
C ILE A 129 -0.95 21.56 -4.73
N PRO A 130 -1.07 20.49 -3.93
CA PRO A 130 -0.31 19.26 -4.11
C PRO A 130 -0.46 18.73 -5.54
N VAL A 131 0.68 18.40 -6.20
CA VAL A 131 0.71 17.84 -7.55
C VAL A 131 1.35 16.46 -7.52
N ALA A 132 0.66 15.46 -8.07
CA ALA A 132 1.20 14.14 -8.29
C ALA A 132 1.21 13.79 -9.77
N ILE A 133 2.29 13.16 -10.21
CA ILE A 133 2.49 12.77 -11.62
C ILE A 133 2.77 11.26 -11.68
N ALA A 134 1.98 10.53 -12.47
CA ALA A 134 2.23 9.13 -12.77
C ALA A 134 2.77 8.98 -14.20
N PRO A 135 4.08 8.81 -14.39
CA PRO A 135 4.70 8.69 -15.70
C PRO A 135 4.22 7.46 -16.46
N ALA A 136 3.92 7.64 -17.75
CA ALA A 136 3.46 6.59 -18.65
C ALA A 136 4.13 6.71 -20.01
N MET A 137 5.29 6.08 -20.15
CA MET A 137 6.11 6.13 -21.35
C MET A 137 6.98 4.87 -21.48
N HIS A 138 7.52 4.64 -22.67
CA HIS A 138 8.49 3.57 -22.88
C HIS A 138 9.77 3.83 -22.07
N GLU A 139 10.43 2.78 -21.62
CA GLU A 139 11.61 2.87 -20.76
C GLU A 139 12.74 3.74 -21.34
N SER A 140 12.98 3.63 -22.66
CA SER A 140 13.99 4.48 -23.34
C SER A 140 13.67 5.98 -23.26
N MET A 141 12.38 6.34 -23.23
CA MET A 141 11.96 7.73 -23.02
C MET A 141 12.15 8.12 -21.54
N TYR A 142 11.81 7.24 -20.63
CA TYR A 142 11.97 7.47 -19.20
C TYR A 142 13.45 7.66 -18.81
N ARG A 143 14.37 6.94 -19.49
CA ARG A 143 15.83 7.06 -19.30
C ARG A 143 16.45 8.21 -20.08
N ASN A 144 15.68 8.96 -20.87
CA ASN A 144 16.23 10.13 -21.59
C ASN A 144 16.75 11.15 -20.57
N PRO A 145 18.03 11.61 -20.70
CA PRO A 145 18.62 12.53 -19.71
C PRO A 145 17.79 13.79 -19.47
N ALA A 146 17.22 14.39 -20.52
CA ALA A 146 16.39 15.58 -20.38
C ALA A 146 15.08 15.29 -19.62
N VAL A 147 14.50 14.09 -19.77
CA VAL A 147 13.29 13.68 -19.03
C VAL A 147 13.63 13.45 -17.56
N VAL A 148 14.78 12.82 -17.28
CA VAL A 148 15.26 12.59 -15.90
C VAL A 148 15.50 13.95 -15.21
N GLU A 149 16.24 14.86 -15.84
CA GLU A 149 16.49 16.20 -15.30
C GLU A 149 15.19 16.98 -15.04
N ASN A 150 14.22 16.89 -15.95
CA ASN A 150 12.92 17.54 -15.80
C ASN A 150 12.11 16.94 -14.63
N MET A 151 12.15 15.62 -14.45
CA MET A 151 11.50 14.97 -13.30
C MET A 151 12.18 15.39 -12.00
N ASP A 152 13.52 15.45 -11.94
CA ASP A 152 14.25 15.87 -10.73
C ASP A 152 13.98 17.34 -10.41
N ARG A 153 13.86 18.21 -11.44
CA ARG A 153 13.44 19.61 -11.27
C ARG A 153 12.03 19.68 -10.65
N LEU A 154 11.08 18.91 -11.14
CA LEU A 154 9.72 18.89 -10.59
C LEU A 154 9.70 18.33 -9.14
N ARG A 155 10.50 17.32 -8.84
CA ARG A 155 10.68 16.82 -7.45
C ARG A 155 11.20 17.92 -6.53
N SER A 156 12.15 18.75 -7.01
CA SER A 156 12.68 19.87 -6.21
C SER A 156 11.64 20.96 -5.92
N TRP A 157 10.55 21.00 -6.69
CA TRP A 157 9.40 21.89 -6.47
C TRP A 157 8.31 21.25 -5.61
N GLY A 158 8.52 20.03 -5.10
CA GLY A 158 7.56 19.31 -4.25
C GLY A 158 6.52 18.51 -5.04
N VAL A 159 6.75 18.20 -6.31
CA VAL A 159 5.88 17.32 -7.10
C VAL A 159 6.19 15.86 -6.75
N ASP A 160 5.17 15.11 -6.40
CA ASP A 160 5.28 13.68 -6.14
C ASP A 160 5.18 12.88 -7.45
N PHE A 161 5.99 11.82 -7.54
CA PHE A 161 5.97 10.90 -8.68
C PHE A 161 5.46 9.51 -8.24
N ILE A 162 4.39 9.04 -8.88
CA ILE A 162 3.78 7.73 -8.64
C ILE A 162 4.33 6.75 -9.67
N GLY A 163 5.17 5.80 -9.25
CA GLY A 163 5.88 4.92 -10.18
C GLY A 163 6.92 5.66 -11.04
N PRO A 164 7.26 5.12 -12.23
CA PRO A 164 6.73 3.93 -12.86
C PRO A 164 7.17 2.64 -12.15
N ARG A 165 6.40 1.57 -12.33
CA ARG A 165 6.81 0.23 -11.92
C ARG A 165 7.85 -0.30 -12.91
N THR A 166 8.93 -0.85 -12.40
CA THR A 166 9.97 -1.47 -13.22
C THR A 166 10.01 -2.97 -12.95
N ASP A 167 9.84 -3.78 -13.99
CA ASP A 167 10.06 -5.24 -13.94
C ASP A 167 11.51 -5.62 -14.33
N GLY A 168 12.41 -4.64 -14.32
CA GLY A 168 13.80 -4.78 -14.77
C GLY A 168 14.00 -4.65 -16.29
N VAL A 169 12.92 -4.68 -17.07
CA VAL A 169 12.94 -4.64 -18.54
C VAL A 169 12.06 -3.50 -19.09
N ARG A 170 10.97 -3.19 -18.40
CA ARG A 170 9.98 -2.19 -18.88
C ARG A 170 9.51 -1.31 -17.74
N ALA A 171 9.42 -0.02 -18.00
CA ALA A 171 8.72 0.93 -17.14
C ALA A 171 7.23 0.88 -17.47
N LYS A 172 6.41 0.38 -16.52
CA LYS A 172 4.94 0.33 -16.62
C LYS A 172 4.36 1.49 -15.84
N VAL A 173 3.25 2.04 -16.32
CA VAL A 173 2.49 3.03 -15.54
C VAL A 173 2.08 2.43 -14.18
N ALA A 174 1.96 3.28 -13.17
CA ALA A 174 1.45 2.90 -11.87
C ALA A 174 0.10 2.19 -11.97
N SER A 175 -0.11 1.15 -11.16
CA SER A 175 -1.40 0.46 -11.11
C SER A 175 -2.48 1.35 -10.50
N ARG A 176 -3.74 0.99 -10.72
CA ARG A 176 -4.85 1.67 -10.07
C ARG A 176 -4.70 1.69 -8.55
N ASP A 177 -4.34 0.56 -7.97
CA ASP A 177 -4.19 0.43 -6.51
C ASP A 177 -3.04 1.29 -5.99
N GLU A 178 -1.94 1.38 -6.74
CA GLU A 178 -0.83 2.27 -6.42
C GLU A 178 -1.26 3.74 -6.47
N VAL A 179 -1.96 4.17 -7.52
CA VAL A 179 -2.46 5.56 -7.63
C VAL A 179 -3.41 5.90 -6.49
N VAL A 180 -4.30 4.97 -6.12
CA VAL A 180 -5.23 5.15 -5.00
C VAL A 180 -4.48 5.24 -3.66
N ALA A 181 -3.50 4.35 -3.43
CA ALA A 181 -2.69 4.36 -2.21
C ALA A 181 -1.88 5.66 -2.06
N TRP A 182 -1.28 6.15 -3.14
CA TRP A 182 -0.61 7.44 -3.17
C TRP A 182 -1.56 8.61 -2.93
N THR A 183 -2.77 8.55 -3.50
CA THR A 183 -3.81 9.56 -3.24
C THR A 183 -4.18 9.62 -1.75
N PHE A 184 -4.33 8.46 -1.11
CA PHE A 184 -4.52 8.42 0.34
C PHE A 184 -3.33 9.00 1.09
N ARG A 185 -2.11 8.62 0.71
CA ARG A 185 -0.87 9.12 1.33
C ARG A 185 -0.79 10.64 1.26
N MET A 186 -1.08 11.24 0.12
CA MET A 186 -1.02 12.69 -0.07
C MET A 186 -2.12 13.46 0.67
N LEU A 187 -3.32 12.86 0.81
CA LEU A 187 -4.49 13.51 1.39
C LEU A 187 -4.78 13.10 2.84
N SER A 188 -3.95 12.25 3.44
CA SER A 188 -4.07 11.83 4.84
C SER A 188 -3.25 12.71 5.79
N ASN A 189 -3.45 12.51 7.09
CA ASN A 189 -2.72 13.26 8.13
C ASN A 189 -1.25 12.83 8.30
N ASN A 190 -0.72 11.94 7.48
CA ASN A 190 0.69 11.51 7.42
C ASN A 190 1.41 11.38 8.78
N TYR A 191 0.73 10.91 9.81
CA TYR A 191 1.27 10.87 11.18
C TYR A 191 2.40 9.85 11.36
N LEU A 192 2.64 8.99 10.37
CA LEU A 192 3.80 8.09 10.29
C LEU A 192 4.92 8.63 9.39
N SER A 193 4.82 9.87 8.92
CA SER A 193 5.87 10.49 8.10
C SER A 193 7.22 10.48 8.80
N GLY A 194 8.26 10.10 8.08
CA GLY A 194 9.62 9.96 8.60
C GLY A 194 9.87 8.70 9.44
N LYS A 195 8.87 7.81 9.61
CA LYS A 195 9.05 6.52 10.28
C LYS A 195 9.33 5.42 9.26
N ARG A 196 10.38 4.63 9.50
CA ARG A 196 10.67 3.39 8.77
C ARG A 196 9.98 2.23 9.46
N LEU A 197 9.10 1.54 8.73
CA LEU A 197 8.24 0.50 9.25
C LEU A 197 8.43 -0.82 8.48
N LEU A 198 8.76 -1.88 9.20
CA LEU A 198 8.87 -3.23 8.66
C LEU A 198 7.63 -4.05 9.04
N VAL A 199 7.02 -4.68 8.04
CA VAL A 199 5.99 -5.70 8.28
C VAL A 199 6.56 -7.06 7.89
N ILE A 200 6.55 -8.02 8.82
CA ILE A 200 6.96 -9.40 8.58
C ILE A 200 5.70 -10.27 8.59
N GLY A 201 5.32 -10.81 7.44
CA GLY A 201 4.05 -11.50 7.25
C GLY A 201 4.11 -12.80 6.48
N GLY A 202 2.92 -13.36 6.18
CA GLY A 202 2.80 -14.65 5.53
C GLY A 202 3.03 -15.82 6.49
N ARG A 203 3.39 -16.97 5.93
CA ARG A 203 3.70 -18.20 6.68
C ARG A 203 5.10 -18.71 6.32
N SER A 204 5.77 -19.35 7.27
CA SER A 204 6.95 -20.15 6.92
C SER A 204 6.52 -21.48 6.29
N GLU A 205 7.40 -22.03 5.47
CA GLU A 205 7.20 -23.27 4.73
C GLU A 205 8.45 -24.12 4.96
N GLU A 206 8.38 -25.04 5.93
CA GLU A 206 9.52 -25.87 6.34
C GLU A 206 9.55 -27.14 5.46
N PRO A 207 10.60 -27.35 4.65
CA PRO A 207 10.64 -28.45 3.69
C PRO A 207 10.84 -29.81 4.36
N ILE A 208 10.01 -30.80 3.97
CA ILE A 208 10.18 -32.22 4.31
C ILE A 208 11.05 -32.89 3.24
N ASP A 209 10.67 -32.66 1.99
CA ASP A 209 11.38 -33.14 0.79
C ASP A 209 11.26 -32.09 -0.32
N SER A 210 11.73 -32.37 -1.53
CA SER A 210 11.65 -31.43 -2.66
C SER A 210 10.21 -31.10 -3.10
N MET A 211 9.19 -31.78 -2.56
CA MET A 211 7.78 -31.62 -2.97
C MET A 211 6.84 -31.25 -1.80
N ARG A 212 7.20 -31.62 -0.57
CA ARG A 212 6.31 -31.49 0.58
C ARG A 212 6.88 -30.54 1.61
N ILE A 213 5.99 -29.79 2.25
CA ILE A 213 6.32 -28.80 3.29
C ILE A 213 5.41 -28.95 4.51
N ILE A 214 5.91 -28.55 5.66
CA ILE A 214 5.08 -28.24 6.84
C ILE A 214 4.87 -26.72 6.82
N THR A 215 3.62 -26.29 6.98
CA THR A 215 3.27 -24.88 6.96
C THR A 215 2.01 -24.57 7.75
N ASN A 216 1.77 -23.28 8.03
CA ASN A 216 0.59 -22.76 8.70
C ASN A 216 -0.48 -22.30 7.70
N ARG A 217 -1.76 -22.22 8.13
CA ARG A 217 -2.88 -21.76 7.31
C ARG A 217 -3.02 -20.24 7.29
N SER A 218 -1.92 -19.50 7.03
CA SER A 218 -1.96 -18.04 6.91
C SER A 218 -2.05 -17.63 5.45
N THR A 219 -2.90 -16.64 5.17
CA THR A 219 -3.04 -16.04 3.82
C THR A 219 -2.11 -14.87 3.57
N GLY A 220 -1.56 -14.24 4.62
CA GLY A 220 -0.77 -13.00 4.52
C GLY A 220 -1.60 -11.71 4.48
N MET A 221 -2.93 -11.78 4.47
CA MET A 221 -3.81 -10.59 4.33
C MET A 221 -3.58 -9.50 5.38
N MET A 222 -3.32 -9.87 6.65
CA MET A 222 -3.08 -8.87 7.69
C MET A 222 -1.78 -8.10 7.46
N ALA A 223 -0.74 -8.77 6.99
CA ALA A 223 0.53 -8.11 6.67
C ALA A 223 0.38 -7.12 5.51
N VAL A 224 -0.32 -7.51 4.45
CA VAL A 224 -0.61 -6.62 3.32
C VAL A 224 -1.45 -5.43 3.79
N ALA A 225 -2.48 -5.65 4.60
CA ALA A 225 -3.32 -4.56 5.14
C ALA A 225 -2.49 -3.58 5.99
N LEU A 226 -1.66 -4.07 6.90
CA LEU A 226 -0.79 -3.24 7.74
C LEU A 226 0.21 -2.43 6.89
N ALA A 227 0.88 -3.08 5.94
CA ALA A 227 1.85 -2.43 5.08
C ALA A 227 1.20 -1.33 4.21
N THR A 228 0.07 -1.63 3.58
CA THR A 228 -0.69 -0.66 2.79
C THR A 228 -1.15 0.52 3.65
N ARG A 229 -1.73 0.24 4.83
CA ARG A 229 -2.23 1.31 5.72
C ARG A 229 -1.10 2.17 6.28
N ALA A 230 0.06 1.58 6.61
CA ALA A 230 1.24 2.32 7.05
C ALA A 230 1.79 3.23 5.92
N PHE A 231 1.87 2.71 4.68
CA PHE A 231 2.25 3.49 3.50
C PHE A 231 1.30 4.68 3.28
N GLU A 232 0.01 4.45 3.30
CA GLU A 232 -1.02 5.48 3.12
C GLU A 232 -0.99 6.56 4.22
N ARG A 233 -0.36 6.29 5.37
CA ARG A 233 -0.16 7.22 6.49
C ARG A 233 1.21 7.88 6.52
N GLY A 234 1.98 7.73 5.46
CA GLY A 234 3.24 8.43 5.26
C GLY A 234 4.49 7.66 5.68
N ALA A 235 4.39 6.42 6.21
CA ALA A 235 5.57 5.64 6.57
C ALA A 235 6.43 5.27 5.34
N ASP A 236 7.73 5.09 5.58
CA ASP A 236 8.61 4.34 4.68
C ASP A 236 8.50 2.86 5.05
N VAL A 237 7.87 2.08 4.18
CA VAL A 237 7.43 0.71 4.50
C VAL A 237 8.24 -0.31 3.71
N GLU A 238 8.77 -1.30 4.40
CA GLU A 238 9.30 -2.53 3.83
C GLU A 238 8.45 -3.74 4.26
N LEU A 239 8.22 -4.68 3.35
CA LEU A 239 7.44 -5.89 3.59
C LEU A 239 8.34 -7.13 3.44
N TRP A 240 8.51 -7.92 4.51
CA TRP A 240 9.11 -9.25 4.41
C TRP A 240 8.01 -10.29 4.43
N MET A 241 7.88 -11.04 3.34
CA MET A 241 6.74 -11.92 3.13
C MET A 241 7.15 -13.37 2.88
N GLY A 242 6.70 -14.25 3.75
CA GLY A 242 6.75 -15.70 3.54
C GLY A 242 5.71 -16.18 2.52
N GLY A 243 5.33 -17.46 2.58
CA GLY A 243 4.24 -18.00 1.78
C GLY A 243 2.95 -17.23 2.00
N CYS A 244 2.24 -16.88 0.93
CA CYS A 244 0.99 -16.15 0.99
C CYS A 244 0.08 -16.54 -0.18
N SER A 245 -1.22 -16.23 -0.06
CA SER A 245 -2.21 -16.46 -1.11
C SER A 245 -2.96 -15.18 -1.51
N VAL A 246 -2.35 -14.03 -1.23
CA VAL A 246 -2.86 -12.71 -1.60
C VAL A 246 -1.86 -12.01 -2.49
N ASP A 247 -2.37 -11.13 -3.37
CA ASP A 247 -1.52 -10.26 -4.17
C ASP A 247 -0.80 -9.26 -3.26
N LEU A 248 0.47 -9.01 -3.59
CA LEU A 248 1.28 -8.04 -2.85
C LEU A 248 1.23 -6.67 -3.53
N PRO A 249 1.21 -5.58 -2.75
CA PRO A 249 1.31 -4.24 -3.31
C PRO A 249 2.68 -4.05 -3.96
N ASP A 250 2.69 -3.84 -5.27
CA ASP A 250 3.90 -3.72 -6.08
C ASP A 250 4.64 -2.39 -5.88
N TYR A 251 4.04 -1.45 -5.15
CA TYR A 251 4.63 -0.17 -4.77
C TYR A 251 5.30 -0.18 -3.37
N ILE A 252 5.24 -1.32 -2.65
CA ILE A 252 5.93 -1.51 -1.37
C ILE A 252 7.12 -2.45 -1.58
N PRO A 253 8.36 -2.02 -1.28
CA PRO A 253 9.53 -2.89 -1.35
C PRO A 253 9.32 -4.18 -0.57
N THR A 254 9.44 -5.31 -1.26
CA THR A 254 9.16 -6.62 -0.67
C THR A 254 10.36 -7.55 -0.78
N ARG A 255 10.72 -8.20 0.34
CA ARG A 255 11.67 -9.33 0.37
C ARG A 255 10.93 -10.62 0.70
N ARG A 256 11.40 -11.73 0.16
CA ARG A 256 10.82 -13.05 0.39
C ARG A 256 11.69 -13.88 1.31
N PHE A 257 11.04 -14.70 2.12
CA PHE A 257 11.62 -15.81 2.86
C PHE A 257 10.75 -17.05 2.69
N ALA A 258 11.30 -18.22 2.82
CA ALA A 258 10.54 -19.47 2.82
C ALA A 258 10.48 -20.07 4.24
N THR A 259 11.62 -20.32 4.84
CA THR A 259 11.73 -20.96 6.15
C THR A 259 11.94 -19.95 7.29
N VAL A 260 11.78 -20.40 8.53
CA VAL A 260 12.19 -19.61 9.70
C VAL A 260 13.68 -19.31 9.67
N SER A 261 14.50 -20.25 9.19
CA SER A 261 15.95 -20.06 9.05
C SER A 261 16.31 -18.93 8.07
N ASP A 262 15.59 -18.86 6.92
CA ASP A 262 15.77 -17.75 5.97
C ASP A 262 15.47 -16.42 6.65
N LEU A 263 14.33 -16.35 7.37
CA LEU A 263 13.95 -15.13 8.08
C LEU A 263 14.99 -14.73 9.13
N ILE A 264 15.53 -15.68 9.88
CA ILE A 264 16.61 -15.42 10.87
C ILE A 264 17.84 -14.83 10.17
N SER A 265 18.21 -15.33 9.00
CA SER A 265 19.35 -14.81 8.24
C SER A 265 19.17 -13.37 7.75
N MET A 266 17.93 -12.88 7.71
CA MET A 266 17.59 -11.52 7.31
C MET A 266 17.60 -10.53 8.47
N ILE A 267 17.56 -10.99 9.73
CA ILE A 267 17.36 -10.12 10.91
C ILE A 267 18.44 -9.06 11.05
N ASP A 268 19.67 -9.32 10.64
CA ASP A 268 20.74 -8.31 10.66
C ASP A 268 20.46 -7.08 9.79
N LYS A 269 19.50 -7.18 8.87
CA LYS A 269 19.03 -6.06 8.01
C LYS A 269 17.91 -5.24 8.64
N VAL A 270 17.42 -5.63 9.82
CA VAL A 270 16.41 -4.84 10.54
C VAL A 270 17.06 -3.56 11.04
N ASP A 271 16.63 -2.47 10.44
CA ASP A 271 17.04 -1.08 10.73
C ASP A 271 15.80 -0.16 10.58
N HIS A 272 14.77 -0.47 11.37
CA HIS A 272 13.45 0.15 11.27
C HIS A 272 13.03 0.68 12.65
N ASP A 273 12.23 1.74 12.66
CA ASP A 273 11.71 2.34 13.89
C ASP A 273 10.59 1.51 14.51
N ILE A 274 9.84 0.79 13.67
CA ILE A 274 8.68 -0.03 14.08
C ILE A 274 8.72 -1.35 13.30
N VAL A 275 8.53 -2.48 13.99
CA VAL A 275 8.40 -3.80 13.37
C VAL A 275 7.09 -4.47 13.78
N LEU A 276 6.26 -4.80 12.80
CA LEU A 276 5.00 -5.52 12.98
C LEU A 276 5.18 -6.96 12.49
N VAL A 277 4.85 -7.95 13.33
CA VAL A 277 5.12 -9.37 13.02
C VAL A 277 3.84 -10.20 12.99
N PRO A 278 2.93 -9.99 12.00
CA PRO A 278 1.75 -10.84 11.80
C PRO A 278 2.08 -12.19 11.12
N ALA A 279 3.34 -12.54 10.98
CA ALA A 279 3.77 -13.80 10.36
C ALA A 279 3.32 -15.02 11.18
N ALA A 280 2.85 -16.05 10.49
CA ALA A 280 2.56 -17.38 11.04
C ALA A 280 3.79 -18.27 10.86
N LEU A 281 4.73 -18.14 11.78
CA LEU A 281 5.99 -18.89 11.76
C LEU A 281 5.79 -20.27 12.37
N ALA A 282 6.47 -21.28 11.83
CA ALA A 282 6.48 -22.64 12.36
C ALA A 282 7.18 -22.66 13.73
N ASP A 283 6.69 -23.50 14.62
CA ASP A 283 7.35 -23.81 15.89
C ASP A 283 8.34 -24.97 15.75
N PHE A 284 8.21 -25.74 14.67
CA PHE A 284 8.99 -26.94 14.39
C PHE A 284 9.42 -26.99 12.92
N THR A 285 10.57 -27.60 12.65
CA THR A 285 11.08 -27.93 11.32
C THR A 285 11.40 -29.42 11.24
N PRO A 286 11.34 -30.08 10.07
CA PRO A 286 11.81 -31.45 9.92
C PRO A 286 13.26 -31.60 10.39
N HIS A 287 13.53 -32.69 11.12
CA HIS A 287 14.87 -33.02 11.61
C HIS A 287 15.87 -33.18 10.46
N GLU A 288 15.43 -33.81 9.36
CA GLU A 288 16.23 -34.02 8.15
C GLU A 288 15.40 -33.63 6.91
N PHE A 289 16.07 -33.00 5.95
CA PHE A 289 15.55 -32.78 4.61
C PHE A 289 15.92 -33.93 3.70
N THR A 290 14.95 -34.51 3.00
CA THR A 290 15.21 -35.58 2.02
C THR A 290 15.29 -35.01 0.61
N GLU A 291 16.44 -35.13 -0.03
CA GLU A 291 16.59 -34.76 -1.42
C GLU A 291 15.73 -35.66 -2.34
N GLY A 292 15.01 -35.06 -3.27
CA GLY A 292 14.05 -35.74 -4.12
C GLY A 292 12.67 -35.87 -3.45
N LYS A 293 11.87 -36.82 -3.90
CA LYS A 293 10.53 -37.12 -3.38
C LYS A 293 10.55 -38.40 -2.57
N ILE A 294 10.14 -38.36 -1.31
CA ILE A 294 9.94 -39.55 -0.49
C ILE A 294 8.90 -40.46 -1.15
N SER A 295 9.21 -41.78 -1.31
CA SER A 295 8.28 -42.76 -1.88
C SER A 295 7.03 -42.86 -1.01
N SER A 296 5.89 -43.13 -1.69
CA SER A 296 4.61 -43.40 -1.03
C SER A 296 4.33 -44.90 -0.85
N ASP A 297 5.30 -45.78 -1.19
CA ASP A 297 5.12 -47.23 -1.15
C ASP A 297 5.15 -47.80 0.29
N SER A 298 5.67 -47.01 1.21
CA SER A 298 5.66 -47.33 2.65
C SER A 298 5.35 -46.08 3.47
N GLY A 299 4.86 -46.26 4.70
CA GLY A 299 4.79 -45.16 5.67
C GLY A 299 6.18 -44.64 6.03
N PHE A 300 6.28 -43.39 6.45
CA PHE A 300 7.51 -42.84 7.03
C PHE A 300 7.21 -42.11 8.35
N GLU A 301 8.18 -42.09 9.23
CA GLU A 301 8.15 -41.28 10.45
C GLU A 301 8.83 -39.96 10.20
N LEU A 302 8.19 -38.86 10.66
CA LEU A 302 8.71 -37.51 10.52
C LEU A 302 9.16 -36.98 11.88
N GLY A 303 10.46 -36.93 12.11
CA GLY A 303 11.04 -36.25 13.25
C GLY A 303 10.98 -34.74 13.10
N LEU A 304 10.65 -34.01 14.17
CA LEU A 304 10.55 -32.57 14.18
C LEU A 304 11.40 -31.97 15.29
N ASP A 305 12.19 -30.95 14.93
CA ASP A 305 12.99 -30.14 15.85
C ASP A 305 12.35 -28.78 16.11
N PRO A 306 12.47 -28.23 17.33
CA PRO A 306 12.00 -26.88 17.62
C PRO A 306 12.87 -25.84 16.91
N VAL A 307 12.22 -24.83 16.30
CA VAL A 307 12.93 -23.70 15.67
C VAL A 307 13.16 -22.56 16.68
N PRO A 308 14.25 -21.79 16.52
CA PRO A 308 14.50 -20.60 17.34
C PRO A 308 13.35 -19.58 17.24
N LYS A 309 13.04 -18.90 18.33
CA LYS A 309 12.00 -17.86 18.32
C LYS A 309 12.55 -16.57 17.72
N VAL A 310 11.87 -16.06 16.72
CA VAL A 310 12.31 -14.89 15.93
C VAL A 310 12.09 -13.57 16.67
N LEU A 311 11.00 -13.45 17.46
CA LEU A 311 10.67 -12.20 18.14
C LEU A 311 11.78 -11.64 19.04
N PRO A 312 12.48 -12.43 19.89
CA PRO A 312 13.60 -11.91 20.67
C PRO A 312 14.74 -11.37 19.82
N LEU A 313 15.01 -12.01 18.67
CA LEU A 313 16.06 -11.57 17.75
C LEU A 313 15.70 -10.24 17.08
N ILE A 314 14.43 -10.05 16.68
CA ILE A 314 13.94 -8.78 16.16
C ILE A 314 13.99 -7.70 17.25
N ARG A 315 13.58 -8.03 18.49
CA ARG A 315 13.56 -7.09 19.61
C ARG A 315 14.97 -6.58 19.96
N SER A 316 16.01 -7.37 19.73
CA SER A 316 17.40 -6.93 19.92
C SER A 316 17.85 -5.86 18.90
N ARG A 317 17.09 -5.66 17.81
CA ARG A 317 17.38 -4.71 16.73
C ARG A 317 16.42 -3.52 16.68
N CYS A 318 15.22 -3.66 17.24
CA CYS A 318 14.18 -2.63 17.19
C CYS A 318 13.46 -2.55 18.54
N ASP A 319 13.27 -1.33 19.04
CA ASP A 319 12.59 -1.11 20.32
C ASP A 319 11.07 -1.20 20.24
N THR A 320 10.49 -0.87 19.12
CA THR A 320 9.04 -0.92 18.93
C THR A 320 8.64 -2.14 18.09
N VAL A 321 8.48 -3.28 18.75
CA VAL A 321 8.06 -4.53 18.11
C VAL A 321 6.65 -4.91 18.57
N ILE A 322 5.74 -5.15 17.60
CA ILE A 322 4.38 -5.62 17.85
C ILE A 322 4.26 -7.05 17.35
N GLY A 323 4.04 -7.96 18.30
CA GLY A 323 3.81 -9.38 18.01
C GLY A 323 2.33 -9.69 17.76
N PHE A 324 2.09 -10.80 17.08
CA PHE A 324 0.74 -11.33 16.87
C PHE A 324 0.64 -12.71 17.50
N LYS A 325 -0.52 -13.02 18.07
CA LYS A 325 -0.79 -14.32 18.69
C LYS A 325 -2.21 -14.77 18.33
N ALA A 326 -2.28 -15.82 17.55
CA ALA A 326 -3.54 -16.51 17.26
C ALA A 326 -3.65 -17.74 18.15
N GLU A 327 -4.80 -17.95 18.77
CA GLU A 327 -5.14 -19.09 19.61
C GLU A 327 -6.55 -19.55 19.26
N SER A 328 -6.92 -20.79 19.61
CA SER A 328 -8.28 -21.32 19.42
C SER A 328 -8.88 -21.79 20.73
N GLY A 329 -10.19 -21.58 20.87
CA GLY A 329 -10.96 -22.14 21.98
C GLY A 329 -10.62 -21.57 23.36
N LEU A 330 -10.02 -20.39 23.44
CA LEU A 330 -9.72 -19.74 24.72
C LEU A 330 -10.80 -18.72 25.09
N SER A 331 -11.00 -18.56 26.40
CA SER A 331 -11.75 -17.41 26.89
C SER A 331 -10.99 -16.11 26.59
N ARG A 332 -11.74 -14.99 26.56
CA ARG A 332 -11.15 -13.66 26.36
C ARG A 332 -10.05 -13.36 27.40
N ASP A 333 -10.28 -13.68 28.65
CA ASP A 333 -9.34 -13.41 29.74
C ASP A 333 -8.08 -14.28 29.63
N ASP A 334 -8.20 -15.54 29.24
CA ASP A 334 -7.07 -16.43 28.98
C ASP A 334 -6.25 -15.93 27.77
N LEU A 335 -6.92 -15.44 26.72
CA LEU A 335 -6.24 -14.88 25.55
C LEU A 335 -5.43 -13.62 25.92
N VAL A 336 -6.00 -12.72 26.74
CA VAL A 336 -5.30 -11.55 27.27
C VAL A 336 -4.12 -11.96 28.15
N ALA A 337 -4.30 -12.94 29.03
CA ALA A 337 -3.24 -13.42 29.92
C ALA A 337 -2.06 -14.01 29.12
N ARG A 338 -2.34 -14.84 28.11
CA ARG A 338 -1.29 -15.39 27.21
C ARG A 338 -0.59 -14.32 26.40
N ALA A 339 -1.34 -13.33 25.89
CA ALA A 339 -0.74 -12.20 25.15
C ALA A 339 0.17 -11.39 26.06
N ARG A 340 -0.23 -11.12 27.30
CA ARG A 340 0.58 -10.39 28.29
C ARG A 340 1.84 -11.16 28.66
N SER A 341 1.74 -12.45 28.93
CA SER A 341 2.92 -13.30 29.18
C SER A 341 3.91 -13.27 28.01
N ARG A 342 3.42 -13.26 26.75
CA ARG A 342 4.27 -13.18 25.58
C ARG A 342 4.93 -11.79 25.44
N LEU A 343 4.16 -10.73 25.74
CA LEU A 343 4.63 -9.36 25.76
C LEU A 343 5.80 -9.18 26.72
N GLU A 344 5.62 -9.62 27.97
CA GLU A 344 6.62 -9.56 29.04
C GLU A 344 7.85 -10.40 28.70
N LYS A 345 7.61 -11.68 28.30
CA LYS A 345 8.69 -12.61 27.96
C LYS A 345 9.65 -12.11 26.89
N TYR A 346 9.14 -11.37 25.90
CA TYR A 346 9.94 -10.91 24.76
C TYR A 346 10.18 -9.39 24.76
N GLY A 347 9.70 -8.66 25.77
CA GLY A 347 9.86 -7.21 25.88
C GLY A 347 9.20 -6.45 24.71
N LEU A 348 8.02 -6.89 24.25
CA LEU A 348 7.34 -6.31 23.12
C LEU A 348 6.62 -5.00 23.51
N ALA A 349 6.42 -4.10 22.54
CA ALA A 349 5.62 -2.90 22.75
C ALA A 349 4.13 -3.21 22.88
N ALA A 350 3.64 -4.18 22.10
CA ALA A 350 2.29 -4.71 22.20
C ALA A 350 2.18 -6.12 21.61
N VAL A 351 1.08 -6.79 21.90
CA VAL A 351 0.68 -8.05 21.27
C VAL A 351 -0.76 -7.93 20.78
N VAL A 352 -0.98 -8.25 19.52
CA VAL A 352 -2.31 -8.37 18.92
C VAL A 352 -2.73 -9.83 19.04
N ALA A 353 -3.71 -10.09 19.89
CA ALA A 353 -4.24 -11.44 20.15
C ALA A 353 -5.59 -11.62 19.43
N ASN A 354 -5.76 -12.72 18.71
CA ASN A 354 -7.01 -13.05 18.02
C ASN A 354 -7.32 -14.54 18.11
N ASP A 355 -8.60 -14.87 17.97
CA ASP A 355 -9.04 -16.26 17.82
C ASP A 355 -8.78 -16.75 16.39
N ILE A 356 -8.32 -18.01 16.27
CA ILE A 356 -8.05 -18.66 14.98
C ILE A 356 -9.32 -18.77 14.12
N ASP A 357 -10.48 -18.89 14.72
CA ASP A 357 -11.76 -19.06 14.02
C ASP A 357 -12.10 -17.84 13.13
N VAL A 358 -11.49 -16.68 13.37
CA VAL A 358 -11.62 -15.48 12.54
C VAL A 358 -10.48 -15.30 11.53
N VAL A 359 -9.51 -16.21 11.49
CA VAL A 359 -8.39 -16.13 10.52
C VAL A 359 -8.91 -16.42 9.11
N GLY A 360 -8.60 -15.51 8.17
CA GLY A 360 -9.04 -15.64 6.77
C GLY A 360 -10.37 -14.96 6.44
N MET A 361 -11.17 -14.54 7.43
CA MET A 361 -12.40 -13.78 7.21
C MET A 361 -12.13 -12.34 6.78
N LYS A 362 -13.10 -11.69 6.10
CA LYS A 362 -13.04 -10.28 5.73
C LYS A 362 -13.10 -9.34 6.94
N SER A 363 -13.85 -9.70 7.98
CA SER A 363 -13.87 -9.04 9.28
C SER A 363 -12.90 -9.72 10.24
N SER A 364 -12.29 -8.94 11.12
CA SER A 364 -11.38 -9.40 12.15
C SER A 364 -11.81 -8.85 13.51
N SER A 365 -11.67 -9.68 14.55
CA SER A 365 -11.77 -9.25 15.93
C SER A 365 -10.47 -9.62 16.60
N ALA A 366 -9.86 -8.71 17.31
CA ALA A 366 -8.61 -8.92 18.01
C ALA A 366 -8.56 -8.09 19.29
N ILE A 367 -7.64 -8.40 20.17
CA ILE A 367 -7.37 -7.64 21.38
C ILE A 367 -5.95 -7.10 21.28
N LEU A 368 -5.79 -5.78 21.28
CA LEU A 368 -4.50 -5.13 21.38
C LEU A 368 -4.12 -5.08 22.87
N VAL A 369 -3.11 -5.82 23.25
CA VAL A 369 -2.59 -5.90 24.63
C VAL A 369 -1.30 -5.13 24.72
N THR A 370 -1.24 -4.17 25.64
CA THR A 370 -0.06 -3.33 25.96
C THR A 370 0.41 -3.65 27.38
N PRO A 371 1.57 -3.13 27.86
CA PRO A 371 2.02 -3.34 29.22
C PRO A 371 0.96 -2.98 30.27
N ASP A 372 0.30 -1.84 30.09
CA ASP A 372 -0.59 -1.25 31.12
C ASP A 372 -2.07 -1.50 30.87
N SER A 373 -2.46 -1.89 29.66
CA SER A 373 -3.86 -1.98 29.26
C SER A 373 -4.14 -3.02 28.18
N TYR A 374 -5.41 -3.20 27.84
CA TYR A 374 -5.82 -3.90 26.63
C TYR A 374 -7.07 -3.24 26.04
N LYS A 375 -7.25 -3.38 24.73
CA LYS A 375 -8.38 -2.82 23.99
C LYS A 375 -8.89 -3.81 22.95
N ASP A 376 -10.19 -4.02 22.90
CA ASP A 376 -10.82 -4.76 21.80
C ASP A 376 -10.80 -3.90 20.54
N ILE A 377 -10.38 -4.51 19.45
CA ILE A 377 -10.35 -3.92 18.12
C ILE A 377 -11.09 -4.86 17.15
N SER A 378 -12.02 -4.32 16.37
CA SER A 378 -12.83 -5.11 15.45
C SER A 378 -13.18 -4.31 14.21
N GLY A 379 -13.49 -5.01 13.14
CA GLY A 379 -13.84 -4.41 11.85
C GLY A 379 -13.18 -5.12 10.69
N SER A 380 -13.07 -4.45 9.56
CA SER A 380 -12.25 -4.89 8.42
C SER A 380 -10.77 -4.97 8.81
N LYS A 381 -9.97 -5.71 8.04
CA LYS A 381 -8.51 -5.74 8.28
C LYS A 381 -7.86 -4.36 8.19
N ALA A 382 -8.41 -3.46 7.39
CA ALA A 382 -7.96 -2.08 7.31
C ALA A 382 -8.22 -1.31 8.62
N GLU A 383 -9.42 -1.42 9.21
CA GLU A 383 -9.77 -0.76 10.48
C GLU A 383 -8.95 -1.32 11.64
N VAL A 384 -8.75 -2.63 11.68
CA VAL A 384 -7.87 -3.27 12.68
C VAL A 384 -6.42 -2.79 12.50
N SER A 385 -5.93 -2.67 11.25
CA SER A 385 -4.60 -2.13 10.96
C SER A 385 -4.48 -0.69 11.41
N ASP A 386 -5.51 0.13 11.20
CA ASP A 386 -5.53 1.52 11.64
C ASP A 386 -5.41 1.64 13.16
N ALA A 387 -6.15 0.83 13.90
CA ALA A 387 -6.08 0.82 15.36
C ALA A 387 -4.70 0.41 15.90
N ILE A 388 -4.03 -0.53 15.22
CA ILE A 388 -2.67 -0.96 15.57
C ILE A 388 -1.66 0.16 15.26
N LEU A 389 -1.76 0.80 14.10
CA LEU A 389 -0.87 1.89 13.69
C LEU A 389 -1.04 3.15 14.55
N ASP A 390 -2.28 3.46 14.98
CA ASP A 390 -2.56 4.55 15.90
C ASP A 390 -1.88 4.33 17.26
N PHE A 391 -1.79 3.09 17.73
CA PHE A 391 -1.02 2.76 18.94
C PHE A 391 0.47 3.02 18.75
N CYS A 392 1.04 2.67 17.57
CA CYS A 392 2.47 2.88 17.30
C CYS A 392 2.91 4.35 17.42
N VAL A 393 1.99 5.30 17.27
CA VAL A 393 2.28 6.73 17.36
C VAL A 393 2.00 7.29 18.74
N LYS A 394 0.95 6.81 19.41
CA LYS A 394 0.52 7.34 20.73
C LYS A 394 1.23 6.70 21.90
N GLY A 395 1.83 5.54 21.71
CA GLY A 395 2.52 4.76 22.73
C GLY A 395 4.06 4.83 22.65
N ALA A 396 4.61 5.69 21.79
CA ALA A 396 6.04 5.92 21.64
C ALA A 396 6.49 7.12 22.46
#